data_0b1738ac3146a4dd49ad5669e870ae98
#
_entry.id   0b1738ac3146a4dd49ad5669e870ae98
#
_cell.length_a   1.000
_cell.length_b   1.000
_cell.length_c   1.000
_cell.angle_alpha   90.00
_cell.angle_beta   90.00
_cell.angle_gamma   90.00
#
_symmetry.space_group_name_H-M   'P 1'
#
loop_
_entity.id
_entity.type
_entity.pdbx_description
1 polymer ?
#
loop_
_entity_poly.entity_id
_entity_poly.type
_entity_poly.pdbx_seq_one_letter_code
_entity_poly.pdbx_strand_id
1 'polypeptide(L)'
;DLPTPDRQNAIFAYNFYRMLSYAKRVWFITNAVADDQHSGEVSRYFYQLQWQYGVEIEQVNIVNALSTPAPKASEIGKDESVMKLLTEAQQRGFSASAMNAYLFCQKKFFFRYVQGIHEPQQEEDVTTSEATIGTVLHDIMQKLYEPHIQQVVTESDVQHIMDSLTDERWEKLPIDDIRTDQLALLIVKNYVCNILRYDQKQAPFIYMNGEQKVQAKLQVPNIGLVPFYGYIDRLDKQGNTLRVIDYKTGKALMEYRDMEHIFDRRENQDKALQTMLYCWLLEQDKPQLLRNTAHIAPHIYPVRSMAKADEVQTLVHQKGNTDFVWNEEVKAEFIEGLSTLLRELFDPAVPFMPTAVGKRCEHCAFASLCK
;
A
#
# COMPACT_ATOMS: atom_id res chain seq x y z
N ASP A 1 -7.42 26.37 -26.56
CA ASP A 1 -6.01 26.52 -26.98
C ASP A 1 -5.15 26.55 -25.73
N LEU A 2 -4.41 25.48 -25.46
CA LEU A 2 -3.42 25.46 -24.38
C LEU A 2 -2.28 26.42 -24.75
N PRO A 3 -1.78 27.23 -23.79
CA PRO A 3 -0.68 28.14 -24.07
C PRO A 3 0.58 27.35 -24.44
N THR A 4 1.24 27.75 -25.51
CA THR A 4 2.54 27.19 -25.89
C THR A 4 3.58 27.44 -24.77
N PRO A 5 4.64 26.61 -24.65
CA PRO A 5 5.70 26.82 -23.67
C PRO A 5 6.28 28.23 -23.67
N ASP A 6 6.43 28.84 -24.84
CA ASP A 6 6.93 30.23 -24.97
C ASP A 6 5.95 31.25 -24.41
N ARG A 7 4.65 31.05 -24.60
CA ARG A 7 3.60 31.89 -24.04
C ARG A 7 3.52 31.77 -22.52
N GLN A 8 3.64 30.56 -21.98
CA GLN A 8 3.73 30.34 -20.55
C GLN A 8 4.96 31.05 -19.95
N ASN A 9 6.11 30.87 -20.56
CA ASN A 9 7.34 31.55 -20.14
C ASN A 9 7.22 33.08 -20.15
N ALA A 10 6.55 33.64 -21.16
CA ALA A 10 6.30 35.09 -21.25
C ALA A 10 5.36 35.57 -20.11
N ILE A 11 4.33 34.76 -19.76
CA ILE A 11 3.43 35.08 -18.65
C ILE A 11 4.17 35.05 -17.31
N PHE A 12 5.02 34.04 -17.07
CA PHE A 12 5.82 33.96 -15.86
C PHE A 12 6.81 35.11 -15.74
N ALA A 13 7.49 35.46 -16.83
CA ALA A 13 8.38 36.60 -16.87
C ALA A 13 7.65 37.93 -16.58
N TYR A 14 6.50 38.13 -17.21
CA TYR A 14 5.66 39.31 -16.98
C TYR A 14 5.23 39.43 -15.52
N ASN A 15 4.73 38.36 -14.93
CA ASN A 15 4.30 38.35 -13.53
C ASN A 15 5.47 38.61 -12.58
N PHE A 16 6.62 38.00 -12.82
CA PHE A 16 7.83 38.24 -12.04
C PHE A 16 8.25 39.69 -12.06
N TYR A 17 8.43 40.30 -13.23
CA TYR A 17 8.86 41.71 -13.35
C TYR A 17 7.81 42.69 -12.86
N ARG A 18 6.52 42.36 -13.01
CA ARG A 18 5.43 43.19 -12.50
C ARG A 18 5.40 43.23 -10.97
N MET A 19 5.69 42.14 -10.29
CA MET A 19 5.82 42.14 -8.83
C MET A 19 6.94 43.05 -8.34
N LEU A 20 8.02 43.15 -9.08
CA LEU A 20 9.16 43.99 -8.72
C LEU A 20 8.89 45.52 -8.93
N SER A 21 8.07 45.89 -9.92
CA SER A 21 7.94 47.29 -10.37
C SER A 21 7.38 48.27 -9.33
N TYR A 22 6.71 47.76 -8.27
CA TYR A 22 6.17 48.61 -7.20
C TYR A 22 6.87 48.39 -5.85
N ALA A 23 7.86 47.52 -5.80
CA ALA A 23 8.56 47.17 -4.57
C ALA A 23 9.70 48.13 -4.27
N LYS A 24 9.78 48.65 -3.03
CA LYS A 24 10.94 49.46 -2.57
C LYS A 24 12.12 48.58 -2.16
N ARG A 25 11.86 47.37 -1.75
CA ARG A 25 12.85 46.34 -1.37
C ARG A 25 12.31 44.98 -1.78
N VAL A 26 13.19 44.13 -2.28
CA VAL A 26 12.85 42.76 -2.69
C VAL A 26 13.86 41.83 -2.04
N TRP A 27 13.34 40.75 -1.51
CA TRP A 27 14.12 39.65 -0.93
C TRP A 27 13.88 38.40 -1.75
N PHE A 28 14.93 37.81 -2.31
CA PHE A 28 14.87 36.53 -2.97
C PHE A 28 15.38 35.49 -2.00
N ILE A 29 14.52 34.55 -1.64
CA ILE A 29 14.89 33.41 -0.77
C ILE A 29 15.06 32.20 -1.67
N THR A 30 16.27 31.64 -1.70
CA THR A 30 16.57 30.46 -2.50
C THR A 30 17.21 29.39 -1.63
N ASN A 31 16.95 28.13 -1.95
CA ASN A 31 17.67 27.02 -1.33
C ASN A 31 18.99 26.83 -2.08
N ALA A 32 20.12 27.01 -1.43
CA ALA A 32 21.45 26.86 -2.02
C ALA A 32 21.96 25.42 -1.98
N VAL A 33 21.27 24.52 -1.29
CA VAL A 33 21.66 23.11 -1.16
C VAL A 33 20.80 22.28 -2.11
N ALA A 34 21.44 21.56 -3.03
CA ALA A 34 20.77 20.58 -3.86
C ALA A 34 20.41 19.36 -2.99
N ASP A 35 19.18 18.91 -3.06
CA ASP A 35 18.70 17.67 -2.49
C ASP A 35 18.07 16.78 -3.57
N ASP A 36 17.61 15.56 -3.22
CA ASP A 36 17.04 14.62 -4.19
C ASP A 36 15.75 15.12 -4.89
N GLN A 37 15.16 16.22 -4.42
CA GLN A 37 13.93 16.81 -4.96
C GLN A 37 14.14 18.19 -5.58
N HIS A 38 15.22 18.89 -5.24
CA HIS A 38 15.48 20.25 -5.69
C HIS A 38 16.90 20.38 -6.22
N SER A 39 17.03 20.92 -7.42
CA SER A 39 18.36 21.14 -8.08
C SER A 39 19.25 22.16 -7.38
N GLY A 40 18.72 22.94 -6.42
CA GLY A 40 19.43 24.07 -5.82
C GLY A 40 19.68 25.22 -6.81
N GLU A 41 19.09 25.17 -8.00
CA GLU A 41 19.28 26.18 -9.02
C GLU A 41 18.50 27.47 -8.71
N VAL A 42 19.18 28.58 -8.83
CA VAL A 42 18.54 29.90 -8.72
C VAL A 42 17.77 30.22 -9.99
N SER A 43 16.58 30.81 -9.84
CA SER A 43 15.74 31.18 -10.97
C SER A 43 16.50 31.99 -12.03
N ARG A 44 16.30 31.65 -13.32
CA ARG A 44 16.87 32.41 -14.46
C ARG A 44 16.56 33.91 -14.42
N TYR A 45 15.42 34.31 -13.85
CA TYR A 45 15.04 35.72 -13.74
C TYR A 45 15.92 36.49 -12.78
N PHE A 46 16.50 35.84 -11.78
CA PHE A 46 17.50 36.42 -10.90
C PHE A 46 18.77 36.78 -11.67
N TYR A 47 19.26 35.83 -12.50
CA TYR A 47 20.41 36.12 -13.37
C TYR A 47 20.11 37.20 -14.40
N GLN A 48 18.89 37.27 -14.94
CA GLN A 48 18.49 38.35 -15.84
C GLN A 48 18.53 39.72 -15.15
N LEU A 49 18.05 39.84 -13.92
CA LEU A 49 18.14 41.08 -13.15
C LEU A 49 19.60 41.50 -12.98
N GLN A 50 20.48 40.60 -12.61
CA GLN A 50 21.87 40.88 -12.34
C GLN A 50 22.66 41.22 -13.62
N TRP A 51 22.55 40.36 -14.64
CA TRP A 51 23.41 40.43 -15.82
C TRP A 51 22.82 41.28 -16.95
N GLN A 52 21.53 41.30 -17.13
CA GLN A 52 20.88 42.01 -18.22
C GLN A 52 20.44 43.43 -17.82
N TYR A 53 19.97 43.57 -16.59
CA TYR A 53 19.48 44.86 -16.09
C TYR A 53 20.46 45.56 -15.14
N GLY A 54 21.58 44.95 -14.80
CA GLY A 54 22.64 45.56 -13.97
C GLY A 54 22.19 45.82 -12.52
N VAL A 55 21.20 45.10 -12.03
CA VAL A 55 20.72 45.27 -10.66
C VAL A 55 21.75 44.70 -9.68
N GLU A 56 22.23 45.52 -8.76
CA GLU A 56 23.10 45.04 -7.68
C GLU A 56 22.26 44.23 -6.69
N ILE A 57 22.68 43.00 -6.48
CA ILE A 57 22.00 42.05 -5.57
C ILE A 57 23.00 41.69 -4.48
N GLU A 58 22.68 42.07 -3.26
CA GLU A 58 23.44 41.64 -2.07
C GLU A 58 23.09 40.18 -1.74
N GLN A 59 24.08 39.31 -1.70
CA GLN A 59 23.90 37.91 -1.38
C GLN A 59 24.28 37.66 0.08
N VAL A 60 23.32 37.20 0.85
CA VAL A 60 23.50 36.79 2.25
C VAL A 60 23.27 35.31 2.38
N ASN A 61 24.30 34.57 2.75
CA ASN A 61 24.16 33.14 3.05
C ASN A 61 23.69 32.98 4.51
N ILE A 62 22.45 32.57 4.69
CA ILE A 62 21.94 32.22 6.01
C ILE A 62 22.21 30.71 6.19
N VAL A 63 23.26 30.38 6.92
CA VAL A 63 23.48 29.01 7.36
C VAL A 63 22.65 28.85 8.64
N ASN A 64 21.55 28.13 8.51
CA ASN A 64 20.74 27.81 9.68
C ASN A 64 21.44 26.69 10.47
N ALA A 65 22.35 27.09 11.37
CA ALA A 65 23.02 26.18 12.29
C ALA A 65 22.06 25.80 13.47
N LEU A 66 20.77 25.64 13.18
CA LEU A 66 19.91 24.93 14.07
C LEU A 66 20.26 23.44 14.00
N SER A 67 21.41 23.07 14.58
CA SER A 67 21.56 21.76 15.13
C SER A 67 20.61 21.67 16.34
N THR A 68 19.32 21.59 16.07
CA THR A 68 18.47 20.91 17.03
C THR A 68 19.10 19.53 17.16
N PRO A 69 19.58 19.13 18.37
CA PRO A 69 19.95 17.74 18.55
C PRO A 69 18.78 16.95 18.04
N ALA A 70 19.03 16.04 17.08
CA ALA A 70 17.97 15.21 16.52
C ALA A 70 17.20 14.69 17.76
N PRO A 71 15.93 15.05 17.95
CA PRO A 71 15.22 14.64 19.13
C PRO A 71 15.36 13.14 19.17
N LYS A 72 15.90 12.60 20.26
CA LYS A 72 15.94 11.15 20.46
C LYS A 72 14.50 10.71 20.29
N ALA A 73 14.23 9.93 19.27
CA ALA A 73 12.90 9.45 19.00
C ALA A 73 12.41 8.78 20.29
N SER A 74 11.54 9.49 21.02
CA SER A 74 11.11 9.05 22.34
C SER A 74 10.22 7.83 22.19
N GLU A 75 10.43 6.84 23.01
CA GLU A 75 9.52 5.71 23.15
C GLU A 75 8.19 6.16 23.71
N ILE A 76 7.11 5.42 23.42
CA ILE A 76 5.80 5.64 24.05
C ILE A 76 5.55 4.51 25.03
N GLY A 77 5.62 4.83 26.33
CA GLY A 77 5.35 3.87 27.40
C GLY A 77 3.89 3.39 27.36
N LYS A 78 3.66 2.17 27.82
CA LYS A 78 2.32 1.59 27.94
C LYS A 78 1.77 1.76 29.36
N ASP A 79 1.50 3.00 29.74
CA ASP A 79 0.80 3.30 30.98
C ASP A 79 -0.67 2.83 30.95
N GLU A 80 -1.39 3.00 32.04
CA GLU A 80 -2.79 2.57 32.17
C GLU A 80 -3.69 3.19 31.08
N SER A 81 -3.44 4.45 30.72
CA SER A 81 -4.21 5.14 29.68
C SER A 81 -3.98 4.55 28.30
N VAL A 82 -2.74 4.27 27.96
CA VAL A 82 -2.36 3.63 26.69
C VAL A 82 -2.87 2.18 26.64
N MET A 83 -2.77 1.43 27.74
CA MET A 83 -3.31 0.07 27.81
C MET A 83 -4.82 0.01 27.64
N LYS A 84 -5.55 1.00 28.16
CA LYS A 84 -6.99 1.12 27.93
C LYS A 84 -7.30 1.33 26.46
N LEU A 85 -6.62 2.27 25.77
CA LEU A 85 -6.78 2.50 24.34
C LEU A 85 -6.42 1.27 23.51
N LEU A 86 -5.37 0.55 23.90
CA LEU A 86 -4.97 -0.70 23.25
C LEU A 86 -6.03 -1.79 23.41
N THR A 87 -6.67 -1.89 24.58
CA THR A 87 -7.79 -2.80 24.82
C THR A 87 -9.01 -2.44 23.96
N GLU A 88 -9.30 -1.16 23.80
CA GLU A 88 -10.36 -0.69 22.90
C GLU A 88 -10.02 -1.01 21.44
N ALA A 89 -8.75 -0.86 21.04
CA ALA A 89 -8.28 -1.28 19.72
C ALA A 89 -8.43 -2.80 19.50
N GLN A 90 -8.08 -3.61 20.52
CA GLN A 90 -8.30 -5.06 20.49
C GLN A 90 -9.78 -5.42 20.28
N GLN A 91 -10.70 -4.75 20.95
CA GLN A 91 -12.14 -5.02 20.79
C GLN A 91 -12.65 -4.74 19.38
N ARG A 92 -12.08 -3.75 18.68
CA ARG A 92 -12.37 -3.47 17.26
C ARG A 92 -11.81 -4.55 16.34
N GLY A 93 -10.81 -5.29 16.80
CA GLY A 93 -10.08 -6.30 16.04
C GLY A 93 -8.94 -5.72 15.19
N PHE A 94 -8.04 -6.59 14.78
CA PHE A 94 -6.88 -6.23 13.96
C PHE A 94 -7.00 -6.80 12.56
N SER A 95 -6.50 -6.05 11.59
CA SER A 95 -6.33 -6.49 10.21
C SER A 95 -4.85 -6.84 9.93
N ALA A 96 -4.58 -7.47 8.79
CA ALA A 96 -3.22 -7.66 8.31
C ALA A 96 -2.45 -6.34 8.22
N SER A 97 -3.10 -5.27 7.76
CA SER A 97 -2.50 -3.94 7.68
C SER A 97 -2.10 -3.39 9.06
N ALA A 98 -2.87 -3.71 10.13
CA ALA A 98 -2.53 -3.30 11.48
C ALA A 98 -1.27 -4.04 11.97
N MET A 99 -1.17 -5.35 11.75
CA MET A 99 0.01 -6.14 12.14
C MET A 99 1.24 -5.73 11.33
N ASN A 100 1.08 -5.50 10.03
CA ASN A 100 2.14 -4.97 9.18
C ASN A 100 2.62 -3.59 9.65
N ALA A 101 1.71 -2.71 10.06
CA ALA A 101 2.07 -1.40 10.62
C ALA A 101 2.87 -1.55 11.92
N TYR A 102 2.52 -2.51 12.79
CA TYR A 102 3.24 -2.78 14.02
C TYR A 102 4.65 -3.32 13.77
N LEU A 103 4.81 -4.23 12.79
CA LEU A 103 6.11 -4.71 12.34
C LEU A 103 6.94 -3.61 11.67
N PHE A 104 6.31 -2.80 10.84
CA PHE A 104 6.99 -1.72 10.13
C PHE A 104 7.52 -0.63 11.08
N CYS A 105 6.66 -0.16 12.00
CA CYS A 105 6.98 0.83 13.03
C CYS A 105 5.92 0.82 14.12
N GLN A 106 6.30 0.46 15.36
CA GLN A 106 5.37 0.38 16.49
C GLN A 106 4.70 1.72 16.80
N LYS A 107 5.41 2.87 16.65
CA LYS A 107 4.81 4.21 16.81
C LYS A 107 3.80 4.53 15.72
N LYS A 108 4.05 4.12 14.45
CA LYS A 108 3.04 4.27 13.37
C LYS A 108 1.78 3.47 13.71
N PHE A 109 1.92 2.24 14.19
CA PHE A 109 0.80 1.43 14.66
C PHE A 109 0.05 2.14 15.79
N PHE A 110 0.75 2.66 16.80
CA PHE A 110 0.14 3.36 17.92
C PHE A 110 -0.68 4.57 17.46
N PHE A 111 -0.11 5.46 16.65
CA PHE A 111 -0.82 6.64 16.18
C PHE A 111 -2.05 6.26 15.34
N ARG A 112 -1.92 5.34 14.41
CA ARG A 112 -2.99 5.01 13.47
C ARG A 112 -4.07 4.11 14.06
N TYR A 113 -3.68 3.04 14.75
CA TYR A 113 -4.61 1.97 15.15
C TYR A 113 -5.02 2.05 16.63
N VAL A 114 -4.20 2.62 17.50
CA VAL A 114 -4.52 2.80 18.91
C VAL A 114 -5.13 4.17 19.16
N GLN A 115 -4.47 5.23 18.73
CA GLN A 115 -4.94 6.62 18.87
C GLN A 115 -6.00 7.00 17.82
N GLY A 116 -6.09 6.29 16.69
CA GLY A 116 -7.04 6.59 15.61
C GLY A 116 -6.70 7.86 14.83
N ILE A 117 -5.44 8.28 14.83
CA ILE A 117 -5.00 9.44 14.03
C ILE A 117 -4.96 9.05 12.57
N HIS A 118 -5.74 9.74 11.74
CA HIS A 118 -5.70 9.54 10.30
C HIS A 118 -4.46 10.20 9.69
N GLU A 119 -3.89 9.55 8.70
CA GLU A 119 -2.84 10.17 7.89
C GLU A 119 -3.43 11.41 7.20
N PRO A 120 -2.77 12.58 7.23
CA PRO A 120 -3.27 13.75 6.51
C PRO A 120 -3.40 13.36 5.04
N GLN A 121 -4.56 13.62 4.47
CA GLN A 121 -4.71 13.57 3.03
C GLN A 121 -3.80 14.69 2.49
N GLN A 122 -2.70 14.32 1.85
CA GLN A 122 -1.97 15.30 1.06
C GLN A 122 -2.96 15.77 0.00
N GLU A 123 -3.16 17.08 -0.09
CA GLU A 123 -3.77 17.68 -1.27
C GLU A 123 -2.77 17.44 -2.41
N GLU A 124 -2.75 16.22 -2.92
CA GLU A 124 -1.90 15.87 -4.04
C GLU A 124 -2.45 16.58 -5.27
N ASP A 125 -1.58 17.33 -5.91
CA ASP A 125 -1.77 17.84 -7.26
C ASP A 125 -2.48 16.78 -8.14
N VAL A 126 -3.65 17.11 -8.63
CA VAL A 126 -4.39 16.60 -9.81
C VAL A 126 -4.18 15.12 -10.25
N THR A 127 -3.21 14.39 -9.70
CA THR A 127 -2.88 13.02 -10.09
C THR A 127 -3.51 12.00 -9.13
N THR A 128 -4.17 11.01 -9.71
CA THR A 128 -4.80 9.91 -8.95
C THR A 128 -3.75 9.09 -8.18
N SER A 129 -3.95 8.87 -6.89
CA SER A 129 -3.01 8.13 -6.05
C SER A 129 -2.92 6.64 -6.46
N GLU A 130 -1.76 5.99 -6.19
CA GLU A 130 -1.61 4.54 -6.41
C GLU A 130 -2.62 3.72 -5.60
N ALA A 131 -3.03 4.20 -4.43
CA ALA A 131 -4.05 3.57 -3.60
C ALA A 131 -5.43 3.61 -4.27
N THR A 132 -5.81 4.75 -4.84
CA THR A 132 -7.07 4.90 -5.60
C THR A 132 -7.09 3.98 -6.82
N ILE A 133 -5.98 3.91 -7.58
CA ILE A 133 -5.83 2.97 -8.71
C ILE A 133 -6.05 1.52 -8.24
N GLY A 134 -5.48 1.15 -7.08
CA GLY A 134 -5.66 -0.17 -6.49
C GLY A 134 -7.13 -0.46 -6.17
N THR A 135 -7.81 0.44 -5.45
CA THR A 135 -9.23 0.27 -5.08
C THR A 135 -10.11 0.11 -6.31
N VAL A 136 -9.97 1.00 -7.29
CA VAL A 136 -10.74 0.93 -8.55
C VAL A 136 -10.49 -0.38 -9.31
N LEU A 137 -9.23 -0.87 -9.32
CA LEU A 137 -8.92 -2.16 -9.93
C LEU A 137 -9.67 -3.31 -9.26
N HIS A 138 -9.70 -3.37 -7.92
CA HIS A 138 -10.41 -4.41 -7.17
C HIS A 138 -11.91 -4.38 -7.46
N ASP A 139 -12.51 -3.20 -7.41
CA ASP A 139 -13.95 -3.02 -7.71
C ASP A 139 -14.32 -3.47 -9.13
N ILE A 140 -13.47 -3.14 -10.11
CA ILE A 140 -13.66 -3.57 -11.50
C ILE A 140 -13.55 -5.10 -11.61
N MET A 141 -12.52 -5.71 -11.04
CA MET A 141 -12.34 -7.16 -11.11
C MET A 141 -13.48 -7.90 -10.44
N GLN A 142 -13.94 -7.43 -9.28
CA GLN A 142 -15.14 -7.97 -8.62
C GLN A 142 -16.35 -7.88 -9.55
N LYS A 143 -16.59 -6.71 -10.14
CA LYS A 143 -17.76 -6.47 -11.02
C LYS A 143 -17.75 -7.31 -12.30
N LEU A 144 -16.58 -7.55 -12.87
CA LEU A 144 -16.43 -8.38 -14.07
C LEU A 144 -16.71 -9.86 -13.79
N TYR A 145 -16.31 -10.37 -12.62
CA TYR A 145 -16.52 -11.77 -12.25
C TYR A 145 -17.82 -12.03 -11.46
N GLU A 146 -18.54 -11.00 -11.03
CA GLU A 146 -19.81 -11.13 -10.30
C GLU A 146 -20.83 -12.09 -10.96
N PRO A 147 -21.02 -12.10 -12.31
CA PRO A 147 -21.93 -13.02 -12.98
C PRO A 147 -21.49 -14.49 -12.91
N HIS A 148 -20.24 -14.74 -12.59
CA HIS A 148 -19.61 -16.09 -12.58
C HIS A 148 -19.45 -16.67 -11.18
N ILE A 149 -20.05 -16.07 -10.13
CA ILE A 149 -19.96 -16.56 -8.77
C ILE A 149 -20.46 -18.01 -8.69
N GLN A 150 -19.62 -18.89 -8.11
CA GLN A 150 -19.84 -20.33 -7.96
C GLN A 150 -19.99 -21.09 -9.30
N GLN A 151 -19.51 -20.51 -10.39
CA GLN A 151 -19.50 -21.13 -11.71
C GLN A 151 -18.10 -21.47 -12.16
N VAL A 152 -17.98 -22.46 -13.03
CA VAL A 152 -16.75 -22.75 -13.73
C VAL A 152 -16.52 -21.66 -14.76
N VAL A 153 -15.36 -21.02 -14.66
CA VAL A 153 -14.89 -20.02 -15.63
C VAL A 153 -13.92 -20.74 -16.59
N THR A 154 -14.30 -20.77 -17.85
CA THR A 154 -13.47 -21.36 -18.90
C THR A 154 -12.63 -20.30 -19.61
N GLU A 155 -11.68 -20.72 -20.44
CA GLU A 155 -10.92 -19.83 -21.32
C GLU A 155 -11.83 -18.98 -22.21
N SER A 156 -12.92 -19.56 -22.73
CA SER A 156 -13.91 -18.88 -23.56
C SER A 156 -14.68 -17.81 -22.75
N ASP A 157 -14.99 -18.08 -21.48
CA ASP A 157 -15.69 -17.10 -20.64
C ASP A 157 -14.79 -15.88 -20.37
N VAL A 158 -13.53 -16.10 -20.09
CA VAL A 158 -12.56 -15.00 -19.92
C VAL A 158 -12.40 -14.21 -21.23
N GLN A 159 -12.35 -14.89 -22.38
CA GLN A 159 -12.33 -14.22 -23.67
C GLN A 159 -13.59 -13.36 -23.90
N HIS A 160 -14.77 -13.88 -23.58
CA HIS A 160 -16.01 -13.11 -23.65
C HIS A 160 -16.00 -11.87 -22.74
N ILE A 161 -15.45 -12.01 -21.52
CA ILE A 161 -15.27 -10.84 -20.64
C ILE A 161 -14.38 -9.80 -21.33
N MET A 162 -13.23 -10.21 -21.89
CA MET A 162 -12.32 -9.30 -22.60
C MET A 162 -12.98 -8.62 -23.79
N ASP A 163 -13.69 -9.38 -24.62
CA ASP A 163 -14.40 -8.85 -25.81
C ASP A 163 -15.54 -7.88 -25.44
N SER A 164 -16.14 -8.06 -24.25
CA SER A 164 -17.18 -7.18 -23.74
C SER A 164 -16.67 -5.81 -23.27
N LEU A 165 -15.35 -5.63 -23.10
CA LEU A 165 -14.74 -4.39 -22.58
C LEU A 165 -14.67 -3.28 -23.65
N THR A 166 -15.83 -2.92 -24.22
CA THR A 166 -16.00 -1.75 -25.09
C THR A 166 -15.94 -0.44 -24.30
N ASP A 167 -15.77 0.70 -24.97
CA ASP A 167 -15.77 2.01 -24.30
C ASP A 167 -17.05 2.26 -23.51
N GLU A 168 -18.22 1.88 -24.08
CA GLU A 168 -19.51 1.96 -23.39
C GLU A 168 -19.55 1.09 -22.12
N ARG A 169 -18.91 -0.08 -22.14
CA ARG A 169 -18.83 -0.95 -20.97
C ARG A 169 -17.94 -0.34 -19.89
N TRP A 170 -16.81 0.26 -20.28
CA TRP A 170 -15.91 0.95 -19.34
C TRP A 170 -16.61 2.07 -18.59
N GLU A 171 -17.48 2.84 -19.25
CA GLU A 171 -18.24 3.91 -18.59
C GLU A 171 -19.22 3.42 -17.52
N LYS A 172 -19.61 2.14 -17.58
CA LYS A 172 -20.53 1.49 -16.61
C LYS A 172 -19.80 0.78 -15.46
N LEU A 173 -18.48 0.70 -15.53
CA LEU A 173 -17.66 0.15 -14.46
C LEU A 173 -17.41 1.20 -13.38
N PRO A 174 -17.00 0.80 -12.16
CA PRO A 174 -16.73 1.71 -11.03
C PRO A 174 -15.42 2.47 -11.23
N ILE A 175 -15.42 3.44 -12.13
CA ILE A 175 -14.25 4.27 -12.49
C ILE A 175 -14.39 5.73 -12.06
N ASP A 176 -15.39 6.07 -11.24
CA ASP A 176 -15.73 7.48 -10.94
C ASP A 176 -14.55 8.25 -10.34
N ASP A 177 -13.77 7.62 -9.46
CA ASP A 177 -12.61 8.21 -8.80
C ASP A 177 -11.43 8.51 -9.75
N ILE A 178 -11.41 7.89 -10.93
CA ILE A 178 -10.35 8.06 -11.93
C ILE A 178 -10.88 8.54 -13.30
N ARG A 179 -12.17 8.79 -13.42
CA ARG A 179 -12.83 9.11 -14.70
C ARG A 179 -12.21 10.29 -15.42
N THR A 180 -11.78 11.31 -14.69
CA THR A 180 -11.18 12.54 -15.25
C THR A 180 -9.67 12.42 -15.47
N ASP A 181 -9.01 11.42 -14.86
CA ASP A 181 -7.58 11.15 -15.02
C ASP A 181 -7.37 10.09 -16.11
N GLN A 182 -7.11 10.55 -17.32
CA GLN A 182 -6.91 9.67 -18.47
C GLN A 182 -5.72 8.72 -18.32
N LEU A 183 -4.66 9.14 -17.61
CA LEU A 183 -3.49 8.29 -17.37
C LEU A 183 -3.83 7.17 -16.39
N ALA A 184 -4.48 7.50 -15.27
CA ALA A 184 -4.95 6.51 -14.30
C ALA A 184 -5.91 5.51 -14.94
N LEU A 185 -6.85 5.98 -15.75
CA LEU A 185 -7.78 5.13 -16.48
C LEU A 185 -7.05 4.18 -17.44
N LEU A 186 -6.05 4.67 -18.18
CA LEU A 186 -5.24 3.83 -19.07
C LEU A 186 -4.44 2.77 -18.30
N ILE A 187 -3.88 3.13 -17.15
CA ILE A 187 -3.16 2.21 -16.28
C ILE A 187 -4.10 1.11 -15.78
N VAL A 188 -5.29 1.46 -15.28
CA VAL A 188 -6.28 0.48 -14.80
C VAL A 188 -6.75 -0.43 -15.93
N LYS A 189 -7.07 0.12 -17.11
CA LYS A 189 -7.40 -0.69 -18.29
C LYS A 189 -6.33 -1.73 -18.61
N ASN A 190 -5.06 -1.33 -18.58
CA ASN A 190 -3.94 -2.25 -18.81
C ASN A 190 -3.85 -3.32 -17.71
N TYR A 191 -4.03 -2.95 -16.44
CA TYR A 191 -4.00 -3.91 -15.34
C TYR A 191 -5.11 -4.94 -15.42
N VAL A 192 -6.35 -4.53 -15.70
CA VAL A 192 -7.49 -5.43 -15.94
C VAL A 192 -7.18 -6.41 -17.08
N CYS A 193 -6.70 -5.90 -18.22
CA CYS A 193 -6.34 -6.75 -19.35
C CYS A 193 -5.21 -7.75 -19.00
N ASN A 194 -4.23 -7.36 -18.20
CA ASN A 194 -3.15 -8.25 -17.77
C ASN A 194 -3.67 -9.38 -16.87
N ILE A 195 -4.56 -9.07 -15.92
CA ILE A 195 -5.21 -10.08 -15.07
C ILE A 195 -6.02 -11.04 -15.93
N LEU A 196 -6.87 -10.55 -16.83
CA LEU A 196 -7.72 -11.38 -17.67
C LEU A 196 -6.90 -12.30 -18.58
N ARG A 197 -5.83 -11.80 -19.20
CA ARG A 197 -4.91 -12.65 -20.00
C ARG A 197 -4.22 -13.74 -19.17
N TYR A 198 -3.88 -13.41 -17.92
CA TYR A 198 -3.32 -14.41 -17.02
C TYR A 198 -4.40 -15.43 -16.61
N ASP A 199 -5.60 -14.98 -16.25
CA ASP A 199 -6.73 -15.84 -15.89
C ASP A 199 -7.13 -16.77 -17.03
N GLN A 200 -7.06 -16.31 -18.29
CA GLN A 200 -7.31 -17.12 -19.46
C GLN A 200 -6.36 -18.33 -19.54
N LYS A 201 -5.06 -18.11 -19.22
CA LYS A 201 -4.06 -19.18 -19.15
C LYS A 201 -4.27 -20.12 -17.94
N GLN A 202 -4.90 -19.63 -16.88
CA GLN A 202 -5.17 -20.41 -15.66
C GLN A 202 -6.50 -21.18 -15.73
N ALA A 203 -7.37 -20.87 -16.68
CA ALA A 203 -8.65 -21.53 -16.84
C ALA A 203 -8.47 -23.04 -17.16
N PRO A 204 -9.41 -23.93 -16.73
CA PRO A 204 -10.64 -23.63 -16.01
C PRO A 204 -10.41 -23.49 -14.47
N PHE A 205 -11.21 -22.62 -13.86
CA PHE A 205 -11.30 -22.48 -12.41
C PHE A 205 -12.75 -22.17 -11.99
N ILE A 206 -13.10 -22.38 -10.74
CA ILE A 206 -14.41 -21.98 -10.18
C ILE A 206 -14.22 -20.66 -9.45
N TYR A 207 -14.85 -19.58 -9.91
CA TYR A 207 -14.85 -18.32 -9.20
C TYR A 207 -15.78 -18.39 -8.01
N MET A 208 -15.23 -18.33 -6.80
CA MET A 208 -16.03 -18.52 -5.57
C MET A 208 -16.62 -17.21 -5.08
N ASN A 209 -15.83 -16.15 -4.95
CA ASN A 209 -16.28 -14.82 -4.52
C ASN A 209 -15.17 -13.77 -4.71
N GLY A 210 -15.57 -12.49 -4.75
CA GLY A 210 -14.70 -11.32 -4.64
C GLY A 210 -15.00 -10.52 -3.38
N GLU A 211 -14.01 -9.75 -2.88
CA GLU A 211 -14.10 -8.92 -1.68
C GLU A 211 -14.72 -9.66 -0.47
N GLN A 212 -14.27 -10.91 -0.29
CA GLN A 212 -14.82 -11.77 0.74
C GLN A 212 -14.37 -11.32 2.13
N LYS A 213 -15.30 -10.80 2.92
CA LYS A 213 -15.05 -10.53 4.34
C LYS A 213 -14.86 -11.85 5.10
N VAL A 214 -13.79 -11.91 5.88
CA VAL A 214 -13.45 -13.03 6.79
C VAL A 214 -13.04 -12.49 8.15
N GLN A 215 -13.37 -13.25 9.21
CA GLN A 215 -13.06 -12.88 10.58
C GLN A 215 -12.87 -14.10 11.47
N ALA A 216 -11.99 -13.97 12.47
CA ALA A 216 -11.80 -15.03 13.47
C ALA A 216 -11.27 -14.42 14.78
N LYS A 217 -11.26 -15.22 15.84
CA LYS A 217 -10.67 -14.84 17.14
C LYS A 217 -9.53 -15.78 17.46
N LEU A 218 -8.34 -15.23 17.67
CA LEU A 218 -7.18 -15.99 18.12
C LEU A 218 -7.13 -16.01 19.64
N GLN A 219 -7.07 -17.20 20.24
CA GLN A 219 -6.83 -17.34 21.67
C GLN A 219 -5.33 -17.20 21.95
N VAL A 220 -4.93 -16.16 22.67
CA VAL A 220 -3.54 -15.91 23.04
C VAL A 220 -3.40 -16.07 24.56
N PRO A 221 -2.44 -16.91 25.04
CA PRO A 221 -2.20 -17.08 26.47
C PRO A 221 -1.93 -15.75 27.17
N ASN A 222 -2.55 -15.53 28.33
CA ASN A 222 -2.48 -14.34 29.18
C ASN A 222 -3.08 -13.03 28.59
N ILE A 223 -3.56 -13.05 27.33
CA ILE A 223 -4.23 -11.89 26.69
C ILE A 223 -5.71 -12.18 26.48
N GLY A 224 -6.07 -13.42 26.19
CA GLY A 224 -7.43 -13.81 25.89
C GLY A 224 -7.71 -13.85 24.38
N LEU A 225 -8.97 -13.61 24.01
CA LEU A 225 -9.41 -13.64 22.62
C LEU A 225 -9.09 -12.33 21.92
N VAL A 226 -8.33 -12.41 20.84
CA VAL A 226 -7.98 -11.27 19.97
C VAL A 226 -8.71 -11.42 18.65
N PRO A 227 -9.65 -10.53 18.31
CA PRO A 227 -10.36 -10.59 17.05
C PRO A 227 -9.44 -10.15 15.88
N PHE A 228 -9.59 -10.86 14.75
CA PHE A 228 -8.97 -10.50 13.47
C PHE A 228 -10.03 -10.45 12.38
N TYR A 229 -9.81 -9.60 11.38
CA TYR A 229 -10.66 -9.51 10.19
C TYR A 229 -9.84 -9.16 8.96
N GLY A 230 -10.41 -9.45 7.80
CA GLY A 230 -9.83 -9.07 6.52
C GLY A 230 -10.84 -9.14 5.39
N TYR A 231 -10.41 -8.65 4.25
CA TYR A 231 -11.13 -8.74 2.98
C TYR A 231 -10.21 -9.42 1.99
N ILE A 232 -10.67 -10.55 1.44
CA ILE A 232 -9.93 -11.31 0.43
C ILE A 232 -10.40 -10.81 -0.92
N ASP A 233 -9.49 -10.25 -1.72
CA ASP A 233 -9.82 -9.63 -3.00
C ASP A 233 -10.52 -10.62 -3.93
N ARG A 234 -10.03 -11.88 -3.98
CA ARG A 234 -10.62 -12.94 -4.77
C ARG A 234 -10.38 -14.32 -4.17
N LEU A 235 -11.43 -15.13 -4.18
CA LEU A 235 -11.38 -16.56 -3.92
C LEU A 235 -11.75 -17.31 -5.19
N ASP A 236 -10.93 -18.26 -5.60
CA ASP A 236 -11.30 -19.23 -6.64
C ASP A 236 -10.76 -20.61 -6.33
N LYS A 237 -11.28 -21.61 -7.04
CA LYS A 237 -10.87 -23.00 -6.89
C LYS A 237 -10.37 -23.52 -8.22
N GLN A 238 -9.12 -23.98 -8.25
CA GLN A 238 -8.50 -24.62 -9.40
C GLN A 238 -8.17 -26.08 -9.03
N GLY A 239 -8.81 -27.04 -9.71
CA GLY A 239 -8.73 -28.42 -9.30
C GLY A 239 -9.16 -28.64 -7.85
N ASN A 240 -8.27 -29.13 -7.00
CA ASN A 240 -8.52 -29.33 -5.56
C ASN A 240 -7.95 -28.23 -4.66
N THR A 241 -7.40 -27.16 -5.25
CA THR A 241 -6.78 -26.06 -4.52
C THR A 241 -7.71 -24.86 -4.46
N LEU A 242 -7.98 -24.35 -3.25
CA LEU A 242 -8.65 -23.06 -3.03
C LEU A 242 -7.58 -21.98 -2.98
N ARG A 243 -7.62 -21.05 -3.94
CA ARG A 243 -6.66 -19.96 -4.05
C ARG A 243 -7.19 -18.71 -3.36
N VAL A 244 -6.41 -18.19 -2.43
CA VAL A 244 -6.62 -16.91 -1.76
C VAL A 244 -5.78 -15.88 -2.51
N ILE A 245 -6.41 -15.05 -3.34
CA ILE A 245 -5.73 -14.16 -4.27
C ILE A 245 -5.86 -12.72 -3.80
N ASP A 246 -4.74 -12.01 -3.84
CA ASP A 246 -4.61 -10.59 -3.51
C ASP A 246 -3.99 -9.84 -4.71
N TYR A 247 -4.64 -8.79 -5.19
CA TYR A 247 -4.15 -7.97 -6.32
C TYR A 247 -3.21 -6.89 -5.83
N LYS A 248 -2.01 -6.78 -6.41
CA LYS A 248 -1.03 -5.75 -6.02
C LYS A 248 -0.54 -4.95 -7.23
N THR A 249 -0.79 -3.65 -7.19
CA THR A 249 -0.30 -2.68 -8.18
C THR A 249 1.17 -2.29 -7.94
N GLY A 250 1.64 -2.37 -6.70
CA GLY A 250 3.02 -2.11 -6.31
C GLY A 250 3.93 -3.35 -6.39
N LYS A 251 5.16 -3.20 -5.91
CA LYS A 251 6.09 -4.32 -5.78
C LYS A 251 5.57 -5.32 -4.76
N ALA A 252 5.62 -6.60 -5.08
CA ALA A 252 5.26 -7.68 -4.18
C ALA A 252 6.36 -8.75 -4.17
N LEU A 253 6.69 -9.24 -2.98
CA LEU A 253 7.59 -10.35 -2.77
C LEU A 253 6.74 -11.59 -2.49
N MET A 254 6.90 -12.64 -3.29
CA MET A 254 6.20 -13.92 -3.12
C MET A 254 7.06 -14.91 -2.33
N GLU A 255 8.37 -14.69 -2.28
CA GLU A 255 9.31 -15.57 -1.61
C GLU A 255 9.64 -15.03 -0.21
N TYR A 256 9.57 -15.89 0.80
CA TYR A 256 10.07 -15.64 2.14
C TYR A 256 11.07 -16.75 2.53
N ARG A 257 12.02 -16.44 3.43
CA ARG A 257 13.07 -17.39 3.82
C ARG A 257 12.58 -18.46 4.78
N ASP A 258 11.92 -18.06 5.83
CA ASP A 258 11.36 -18.87 6.91
C ASP A 258 10.23 -18.10 7.62
N MET A 259 9.53 -18.76 8.52
CA MET A 259 8.40 -18.12 9.22
C MET A 259 8.86 -16.97 10.13
N GLU A 260 10.03 -17.08 10.75
CA GLU A 260 10.62 -16.01 11.58
C GLU A 260 10.87 -14.75 10.74
N HIS A 261 11.30 -14.90 9.48
CA HIS A 261 11.53 -13.81 8.54
C HIS A 261 10.26 -12.99 8.24
N ILE A 262 9.09 -13.62 8.26
CA ILE A 262 7.80 -12.92 8.05
C ILE A 262 7.52 -11.93 9.19
N PHE A 263 7.96 -12.25 10.40
CA PHE A 263 7.76 -11.43 11.59
C PHE A 263 8.99 -10.56 11.96
N ASP A 264 10.08 -10.59 11.16
CA ASP A 264 11.23 -9.73 11.39
C ASP A 264 10.94 -8.29 10.96
N ARG A 265 11.05 -7.35 11.90
CA ARG A 265 10.83 -5.92 11.67
C ARG A 265 11.79 -5.27 10.69
N ARG A 266 12.95 -5.87 10.45
CA ARG A 266 13.95 -5.36 9.49
C ARG A 266 13.57 -5.67 8.06
N GLU A 267 12.76 -6.68 7.87
CA GLU A 267 12.32 -7.18 6.59
C GLU A 267 10.96 -6.57 6.20
N ASN A 268 10.58 -6.75 4.95
CA ASN A 268 9.30 -6.28 4.44
C ASN A 268 8.53 -7.44 3.80
N GLN A 269 8.01 -8.31 4.65
CA GLN A 269 7.21 -9.49 4.25
C GLN A 269 5.71 -9.26 4.45
N ASP A 270 5.28 -8.01 4.29
CA ASP A 270 3.91 -7.56 4.52
C ASP A 270 2.86 -8.33 3.70
N LYS A 271 3.20 -8.74 2.49
CA LYS A 271 2.29 -9.48 1.59
C LYS A 271 2.16 -10.94 1.99
N ALA A 272 3.27 -11.59 2.37
CA ALA A 272 3.26 -12.96 2.89
C ALA A 272 2.43 -13.04 4.17
N LEU A 273 2.66 -12.13 5.13
CA LEU A 273 1.86 -12.03 6.35
C LEU A 273 0.38 -11.83 6.04
N GLN A 274 0.04 -10.93 5.12
CA GLN A 274 -1.35 -10.63 4.74
C GLN A 274 -2.06 -11.86 4.18
N THR A 275 -1.46 -12.52 3.21
CA THR A 275 -2.10 -13.67 2.55
C THR A 275 -2.18 -14.90 3.44
N MET A 276 -1.18 -15.13 4.29
CA MET A 276 -1.25 -16.23 5.30
C MET A 276 -2.31 -15.95 6.37
N LEU A 277 -2.42 -14.71 6.84
CA LEU A 277 -3.50 -14.32 7.74
C LEU A 277 -4.87 -14.57 7.09
N TYR A 278 -5.03 -14.29 5.81
CA TYR A 278 -6.26 -14.56 5.07
C TYR A 278 -6.54 -16.06 4.95
N CYS A 279 -5.54 -16.90 4.73
CA CYS A 279 -5.70 -18.36 4.74
C CYS A 279 -6.21 -18.85 6.08
N TRP A 280 -5.63 -18.39 7.18
CA TRP A 280 -6.08 -18.72 8.52
C TRP A 280 -7.51 -18.23 8.79
N LEU A 281 -7.81 -16.97 8.50
CA LEU A 281 -9.13 -16.38 8.70
C LEU A 281 -10.20 -17.15 7.91
N LEU A 282 -9.92 -17.47 6.65
CA LEU A 282 -10.82 -18.23 5.78
C LEU A 282 -11.12 -19.62 6.35
N GLU A 283 -10.10 -20.31 6.84
CA GLU A 283 -10.23 -21.62 7.45
C GLU A 283 -11.13 -21.58 8.70
N GLN A 284 -10.99 -20.56 9.53
CA GLN A 284 -11.76 -20.40 10.75
C GLN A 284 -13.21 -19.95 10.49
N ASP A 285 -13.40 -19.00 9.57
CA ASP A 285 -14.71 -18.35 9.33
C ASP A 285 -15.59 -19.14 8.35
N LYS A 286 -14.99 -19.79 7.36
CA LYS A 286 -15.70 -20.46 6.26
C LYS A 286 -15.25 -21.92 6.05
N PRO A 287 -15.23 -22.77 7.08
CA PRO A 287 -14.77 -24.16 6.95
C PRO A 287 -15.57 -24.97 5.92
N GLN A 288 -16.80 -24.57 5.62
CA GLN A 288 -17.62 -25.20 4.59
C GLN A 288 -17.04 -25.10 3.17
N LEU A 289 -16.25 -24.04 2.87
CA LEU A 289 -15.59 -23.88 1.58
C LEU A 289 -14.46 -24.89 1.38
N LEU A 290 -13.97 -25.47 2.48
CA LEU A 290 -12.85 -26.41 2.46
C LEU A 290 -13.28 -27.87 2.30
N ARG A 291 -14.57 -28.19 2.41
CA ARG A 291 -15.06 -29.58 2.42
C ARG A 291 -14.69 -30.39 1.19
N ASN A 292 -14.48 -29.73 0.06
CA ASN A 292 -14.13 -30.37 -1.22
C ASN A 292 -12.81 -29.83 -1.78
N THR A 293 -11.94 -29.32 -0.91
CA THR A 293 -10.60 -28.81 -1.26
C THR A 293 -9.54 -29.59 -0.51
N ALA A 294 -8.46 -29.94 -1.20
CA ALA A 294 -7.32 -30.58 -0.56
C ALA A 294 -6.40 -29.55 0.10
N HIS A 295 -6.29 -28.36 -0.50
CA HIS A 295 -5.30 -27.36 -0.10
C HIS A 295 -5.85 -25.94 -0.23
N ILE A 296 -5.34 -25.05 0.63
CA ILE A 296 -5.43 -23.61 0.46
C ILE A 296 -4.07 -23.11 -0.03
N ALA A 297 -4.06 -22.20 -0.99
CA ALA A 297 -2.84 -21.59 -1.50
C ALA A 297 -2.94 -20.06 -1.52
N PRO A 298 -2.00 -19.33 -0.86
CA PRO A 298 -1.93 -17.90 -0.92
C PRO A 298 -1.28 -17.44 -2.23
N HIS A 299 -1.96 -16.58 -2.97
CA HIS A 299 -1.49 -16.02 -4.21
C HIS A 299 -1.48 -14.50 -4.17
N ILE A 300 -0.49 -13.90 -4.81
CA ILE A 300 -0.41 -12.48 -5.07
C ILE A 300 -0.34 -12.29 -6.58
N TYR A 301 -1.23 -11.47 -7.13
CA TYR A 301 -1.18 -11.10 -8.54
C TYR A 301 -0.42 -9.77 -8.68
N PRO A 302 0.86 -9.79 -9.08
CA PRO A 302 1.67 -8.57 -9.24
C PRO A 302 1.34 -7.88 -10.56
N VAL A 303 0.21 -7.18 -10.60
CA VAL A 303 -0.49 -6.72 -11.83
C VAL A 303 0.41 -5.92 -12.75
N ARG A 304 1.33 -5.13 -12.18
CA ARG A 304 2.27 -4.30 -12.94
C ARG A 304 3.28 -5.13 -13.72
N SER A 305 3.70 -6.27 -13.20
CA SER A 305 4.70 -7.13 -13.83
C SER A 305 4.11 -8.25 -14.68
N MET A 306 2.80 -8.54 -14.56
CA MET A 306 2.13 -9.60 -15.31
C MET A 306 2.21 -9.44 -16.83
N ALA A 307 2.33 -8.20 -17.32
CA ALA A 307 2.46 -7.93 -18.76
C ALA A 307 3.82 -8.33 -19.37
N LYS A 308 4.84 -8.53 -18.53
CA LYS A 308 6.24 -8.62 -18.97
C LYS A 308 6.82 -10.03 -18.94
N ALA A 309 6.14 -10.98 -18.33
CA ALA A 309 6.64 -12.33 -18.12
C ALA A 309 5.73 -13.36 -18.79
N ASP A 310 6.32 -14.30 -19.51
CA ASP A 310 5.58 -15.47 -20.04
C ASP A 310 5.09 -16.37 -18.90
N GLU A 311 5.86 -16.46 -17.82
CA GLU A 311 5.49 -17.13 -16.57
C GLU A 311 5.59 -16.14 -15.42
N VAL A 312 4.47 -15.93 -14.74
CA VAL A 312 4.38 -15.05 -13.56
C VAL A 312 4.24 -15.92 -12.32
N GLN A 313 5.22 -15.82 -11.43
CA GLN A 313 5.09 -16.43 -10.10
C GLN A 313 4.06 -15.65 -9.29
N THR A 314 3.02 -16.34 -8.87
CA THR A 314 1.94 -15.75 -8.05
C THR A 314 1.81 -16.41 -6.67
N LEU A 315 2.20 -17.68 -6.53
CA LEU A 315 2.14 -18.39 -5.27
C LEU A 315 3.13 -17.81 -4.26
N VAL A 316 2.66 -17.48 -3.08
CA VAL A 316 3.53 -17.12 -1.95
C VAL A 316 4.14 -18.40 -1.40
N HIS A 317 5.46 -18.47 -1.34
CA HIS A 317 6.18 -19.70 -1.02
C HIS A 317 7.47 -19.44 -0.22
N GLN A 318 7.91 -20.47 0.48
CA GLN A 318 9.20 -20.45 1.15
C GLN A 318 10.32 -20.63 0.12
N LYS A 319 11.44 -19.95 0.32
CA LYS A 319 12.62 -20.05 -0.53
C LYS A 319 13.08 -21.49 -0.69
N GLY A 320 13.16 -21.94 -1.94
CA GLY A 320 13.53 -23.31 -2.27
C GLY A 320 12.39 -24.34 -2.21
N ASN A 321 11.16 -23.91 -1.88
CA ASN A 321 9.97 -24.75 -1.89
C ASN A 321 8.87 -24.09 -2.74
N THR A 322 8.81 -24.45 -4.01
CA THR A 322 7.84 -23.86 -4.97
C THR A 322 6.43 -24.44 -4.86
N ASP A 323 6.25 -25.53 -4.10
CA ASP A 323 4.98 -26.22 -3.92
C ASP A 323 4.35 -25.93 -2.54
N PHE A 324 4.39 -24.65 -2.15
CA PHE A 324 3.83 -24.24 -0.87
C PHE A 324 2.35 -24.59 -0.73
N VAL A 325 2.03 -25.20 0.39
CA VAL A 325 0.68 -25.54 0.78
C VAL A 325 0.43 -25.07 2.22
N TRP A 326 -0.70 -24.40 2.43
CA TRP A 326 -1.18 -24.08 3.77
C TRP A 326 -1.62 -25.37 4.45
N ASN A 327 -0.78 -25.92 5.32
CA ASN A 327 -1.00 -27.13 6.09
C ASN A 327 -0.95 -26.86 7.61
N GLU A 328 -1.19 -27.87 8.42
CA GLU A 328 -1.22 -27.72 9.90
C GLU A 328 0.12 -27.26 10.48
N GLU A 329 1.25 -27.68 9.90
CA GLU A 329 2.60 -27.28 10.35
C GLU A 329 2.85 -25.80 10.09
N VAL A 330 2.65 -25.35 8.85
CA VAL A 330 2.79 -23.93 8.45
C VAL A 330 1.82 -23.06 9.25
N LYS A 331 0.58 -23.53 9.44
CA LYS A 331 -0.40 -22.82 10.25
C LYS A 331 0.06 -22.67 11.70
N ALA A 332 0.56 -23.75 12.31
CA ALA A 332 1.03 -23.72 13.69
C ALA A 332 2.18 -22.73 13.88
N GLU A 333 3.17 -22.74 12.98
CA GLU A 333 4.29 -21.81 13.01
C GLU A 333 3.81 -20.36 12.83
N PHE A 334 2.90 -20.10 11.88
CA PHE A 334 2.34 -18.77 11.64
C PHE A 334 1.58 -18.24 12.87
N ILE A 335 0.74 -19.08 13.47
CA ILE A 335 -0.05 -18.71 14.68
C ILE A 335 0.87 -18.48 15.89
N GLU A 336 1.95 -19.24 16.06
CA GLU A 336 2.93 -18.98 17.12
C GLU A 336 3.67 -17.67 16.90
N GLY A 337 4.08 -17.36 15.66
CA GLY A 337 4.66 -16.07 15.31
C GLY A 337 3.72 -14.90 15.60
N LEU A 338 2.45 -15.02 15.18
CA LEU A 338 1.42 -14.02 15.44
C LEU A 338 1.13 -13.86 16.94
N SER A 339 1.09 -14.98 17.69
CA SER A 339 0.89 -14.96 19.15
C SER A 339 2.05 -14.31 19.87
N THR A 340 3.27 -14.53 19.42
CA THR A 340 4.48 -13.89 19.96
C THR A 340 4.44 -12.38 19.72
N LEU A 341 4.05 -11.95 18.52
CA LEU A 341 3.88 -10.54 18.19
C LEU A 341 2.82 -9.86 19.08
N LEU A 342 1.70 -10.56 19.34
CA LEU A 342 0.63 -10.07 20.22
C LEU A 342 1.06 -10.03 21.68
N ARG A 343 1.80 -11.03 22.17
CA ARG A 343 2.35 -11.00 23.53
C ARG A 343 3.23 -9.77 23.76
N GLU A 344 4.08 -9.44 22.80
CA GLU A 344 4.89 -8.21 22.87
C GLU A 344 4.01 -6.95 22.78
N LEU A 345 3.02 -6.94 21.87
CA LEU A 345 2.11 -5.80 21.72
C LEU A 345 1.37 -5.47 23.01
N PHE A 346 0.93 -6.49 23.75
CA PHE A 346 0.15 -6.30 24.99
C PHE A 346 1.01 -6.31 26.27
N ASP A 347 2.34 -6.47 26.17
CA ASP A 347 3.23 -6.37 27.32
C ASP A 347 3.40 -4.91 27.77
N PRO A 348 2.96 -4.53 29.00
CA PRO A 348 3.13 -3.17 29.50
C PRO A 348 4.60 -2.73 29.65
N ALA A 349 5.53 -3.71 29.82
CA ALA A 349 6.95 -3.44 29.98
C ALA A 349 7.64 -3.08 28.65
N VAL A 350 7.03 -3.38 27.51
CA VAL A 350 7.59 -3.13 26.17
C VAL A 350 6.96 -1.89 25.58
N PRO A 351 7.66 -0.74 25.51
CA PRO A 351 7.11 0.50 24.94
C PRO A 351 6.96 0.41 23.42
N PHE A 352 6.17 1.30 22.84
CA PHE A 352 6.13 1.46 21.39
C PHE A 352 7.38 2.21 20.92
N MET A 353 8.25 1.49 20.21
CA MET A 353 9.50 2.01 19.70
C MET A 353 9.35 2.57 18.27
N PRO A 354 10.14 3.59 17.91
CA PRO A 354 10.30 3.96 16.50
C PRO A 354 11.00 2.85 15.73
N THR A 355 10.82 2.83 14.40
CA THR A 355 11.55 1.88 13.54
C THR A 355 13.06 2.12 13.61
N ALA A 356 13.86 1.05 13.64
CA ALA A 356 15.30 1.12 13.49
C ALA A 356 15.76 1.39 12.04
N VAL A 357 14.86 1.24 11.08
CA VAL A 357 15.14 1.45 9.65
C VAL A 357 14.84 2.90 9.28
N GLY A 358 15.85 3.77 9.32
CA GLY A 358 15.71 5.23 9.16
C GLY A 358 15.00 5.65 7.87
N LYS A 359 15.25 4.96 6.75
CA LYS A 359 14.57 5.22 5.46
C LYS A 359 13.03 5.13 5.53
N ARG A 360 12.47 4.35 6.47
CA ARG A 360 11.02 4.26 6.66
C ARG A 360 10.39 5.54 7.22
N CYS A 361 11.20 6.43 7.78
CA CYS A 361 10.75 7.71 8.34
C CYS A 361 10.70 8.84 7.30
N GLU A 362 11.40 8.71 6.17
CA GLU A 362 11.53 9.77 5.15
C GLU A 362 10.16 10.16 4.56
N HIS A 363 9.29 9.18 4.36
CA HIS A 363 7.94 9.40 3.83
C HIS A 363 6.84 9.02 4.82
N CYS A 364 7.12 9.04 6.11
CA CYS A 364 6.15 8.67 7.13
C CYS A 364 5.22 9.87 7.44
N ALA A 365 3.93 9.71 7.25
CA ALA A 365 2.93 10.73 7.56
C ALA A 365 2.96 11.20 9.03
N PHE A 366 3.46 10.36 9.93
CA PHE A 366 3.60 10.66 11.36
C PHE A 366 5.01 11.12 11.76
N ALA A 367 5.90 11.43 10.81
CA ALA A 367 7.27 11.82 11.14
C ALA A 367 7.34 13.04 12.07
N SER A 368 6.43 14.00 11.90
CA SER A 368 6.34 15.20 12.76
C SER A 368 5.94 14.89 14.22
N LEU A 369 5.21 13.81 14.47
CA LEU A 369 4.81 13.37 15.81
C LEU A 369 5.91 12.53 16.51
N CYS A 370 6.91 12.13 15.77
CA CYS A 370 8.03 11.31 16.28
C CYS A 370 9.23 12.14 16.73
N LYS A 371 9.24 13.44 16.38
CA LYS A 371 10.35 14.38 16.68
C LYS A 371 10.31 14.87 18.11
#